data_f9dd35c52046a0b1ede0447953cd714d
#
_entry.id   f9dd35c52046a0b1ede0447953cd714d
#
_cell.length_a   1.000
_cell.length_b   1.000
_cell.length_c   1.000
_cell.angle_alpha   90.00
_cell.angle_beta   90.00
_cell.angle_gamma   90.00
#
_symmetry.space_group_name_H-M   'P 1'
#
loop_
_entity.id
_entity.type
_entity.pdbx_description
1 polymer ?
#
loop_
_entity_poly.entity_id
_entity_poly.type
_entity_poly.pdbx_seq_one_letter_code
_entity_poly.pdbx_strand_id
1 'polypeptide(L)'
;MKAVVNATPLISLALLGRLSLLNAMFDEVIVPRAVYEEVVQGGAGKPGADALAEADWLNVVSADVSLTIEPLLLGLDAGELDVLLLARQIEPDWVIIDERLARRVAFAMGLPVKGTLGILLAAALAGLLSRQEALDDMQRLLARGIRIAPRWQQWFKVELGGESAEDRA
;
A
#
# COMPACT_ATOMS: atom_id res chain seq x y z
N MET A 1 -11.68 10.33 2.18
CA MET A 1 -11.16 9.02 2.67
C MET A 1 -9.73 9.19 3.15
N LYS A 2 -9.37 8.52 4.25
CA LYS A 2 -8.02 8.52 4.82
C LYS A 2 -7.33 7.18 4.57
N ALA A 3 -6.04 7.20 4.26
CA ALA A 3 -5.24 5.98 4.14
C ALA A 3 -3.98 6.06 4.99
N VAL A 4 -3.63 4.94 5.66
CA VAL A 4 -2.31 4.74 6.27
C VAL A 4 -1.52 3.79 5.38
N VAL A 5 -0.29 4.16 5.03
CA VAL A 5 0.47 3.45 3.99
C VAL A 5 1.82 2.95 4.53
N ASN A 6 2.13 1.66 4.24
CA ASN A 6 3.40 1.04 4.58
C ASN A 6 4.48 1.27 3.50
N ALA A 7 5.72 0.90 3.81
CA ALA A 7 6.90 1.12 2.97
C ALA A 7 6.78 0.49 1.58
N THR A 8 6.44 -0.80 1.49
CA THR A 8 6.42 -1.53 0.20
C THR A 8 5.46 -0.95 -0.83
N PRO A 9 4.20 -0.60 -0.49
CA PRO A 9 3.32 0.10 -1.42
C PRO A 9 3.85 1.46 -1.87
N LEU A 10 4.44 2.26 -0.97
CA LEU A 10 5.06 3.54 -1.31
C LEU A 10 6.18 3.36 -2.33
N ILE A 11 7.09 2.44 -2.05
CA ILE A 11 8.22 2.11 -2.96
C ILE A 11 7.69 1.61 -4.31
N SER A 12 6.74 0.68 -4.29
CA SER A 12 6.17 0.10 -5.51
C SER A 12 5.53 1.16 -6.40
N LEU A 13 4.71 2.04 -5.84
CA LEU A 13 4.06 3.13 -6.57
C LEU A 13 5.07 4.17 -7.05
N ALA A 14 6.09 4.49 -6.25
CA ALA A 14 7.16 5.40 -6.65
C ALA A 14 7.99 4.84 -7.82
N LEU A 15 8.34 3.55 -7.80
CA LEU A 15 9.03 2.85 -8.89
C LEU A 15 8.24 2.86 -10.20
N LEU A 16 6.93 2.86 -10.13
CA LEU A 16 6.05 2.98 -11.28
C LEU A 16 5.88 4.41 -11.79
N GLY A 17 6.26 5.44 -11.00
CA GLY A 17 5.89 6.83 -11.24
C GLY A 17 4.40 7.09 -10.98
N ARG A 18 3.79 6.30 -10.10
CA ARG A 18 2.35 6.33 -9.79
C ARG A 18 2.04 6.77 -8.35
N LEU A 19 3.00 7.32 -7.63
CA LEU A 19 2.80 7.74 -6.24
C LEU A 19 1.65 8.73 -6.09
N SER A 20 1.46 9.62 -7.06
CA SER A 20 0.36 10.59 -7.11
C SER A 20 -1.05 9.97 -7.13
N LEU A 21 -1.19 8.69 -7.45
CA LEU A 21 -2.49 8.01 -7.36
C LEU A 21 -3.02 8.02 -5.92
N LEU A 22 -2.15 7.92 -4.93
CA LEU A 22 -2.57 8.01 -3.52
C LEU A 22 -3.20 9.37 -3.24
N ASN A 23 -2.56 10.46 -3.68
CA ASN A 23 -3.10 11.82 -3.51
C ASN A 23 -4.40 12.06 -4.30
N ALA A 24 -4.57 11.40 -5.44
CA ALA A 24 -5.78 11.52 -6.25
C ALA A 24 -6.96 10.70 -5.67
N MET A 25 -6.69 9.63 -4.92
CA MET A 25 -7.70 8.71 -4.43
C MET A 25 -8.11 8.96 -2.98
N PHE A 26 -7.25 9.60 -2.18
CA PHE A 26 -7.46 9.83 -0.76
C PHE A 26 -7.34 11.31 -0.42
N ASP A 27 -8.22 11.79 0.46
CA ASP A 27 -8.17 13.17 0.96
C ASP A 27 -7.00 13.38 1.92
N GLU A 28 -6.56 12.31 2.57
CA GLU A 28 -5.43 12.31 3.49
C GLU A 28 -4.65 10.99 3.38
N VAL A 29 -3.36 11.10 3.08
CA VAL A 29 -2.42 9.97 3.02
C VAL A 29 -1.43 10.10 4.16
N ILE A 30 -1.50 9.17 5.09
CA ILE A 30 -0.74 9.19 6.34
C ILE A 30 0.36 8.13 6.26
N VAL A 31 1.57 8.54 6.59
CA VAL A 31 2.73 7.65 6.63
C VAL A 31 3.35 7.72 8.03
N PRO A 32 3.52 6.60 8.73
CA PRO A 32 4.27 6.58 9.97
C PRO A 32 5.68 7.13 9.78
N ARG A 33 6.18 7.90 10.75
CA ARG A 33 7.52 8.49 10.68
C ARG A 33 8.60 7.45 10.45
N ALA A 34 8.53 6.29 11.14
CA ALA A 34 9.51 5.21 10.95
C ALA A 34 9.52 4.70 9.49
N VAL A 35 8.34 4.54 8.87
CA VAL A 35 8.22 4.14 7.46
C VAL A 35 8.80 5.21 6.54
N TYR A 36 8.49 6.48 6.77
CA TYR A 36 9.03 7.58 5.97
C TYR A 36 10.55 7.64 6.04
N GLU A 37 11.13 7.55 7.24
CA GLU A 37 12.58 7.56 7.44
C GLU A 37 13.25 6.34 6.79
N GLU A 38 12.67 5.15 6.91
CA GLU A 38 13.15 3.94 6.23
C GLU A 38 13.23 4.13 4.72
N VAL A 39 12.18 4.67 4.10
CA VAL A 39 12.12 4.78 2.64
C VAL A 39 12.97 5.94 2.12
N VAL A 40 12.95 7.09 2.78
CA VAL A 40 13.68 8.28 2.32
C VAL A 40 15.15 8.20 2.72
N GLN A 41 15.45 7.93 3.98
CA GLN A 41 16.84 7.91 4.48
C GLN A 41 17.54 6.58 4.16
N GLY A 42 16.89 5.45 4.44
CA GLY A 42 17.41 4.11 4.12
C GLY A 42 17.42 3.82 2.62
N GLY A 43 16.61 4.54 1.87
CA GLY A 43 16.50 4.48 0.41
C GLY A 43 17.33 5.53 -0.34
N ALA A 44 18.16 6.33 0.33
CA ALA A 44 18.96 7.37 -0.30
C ALA A 44 19.75 6.83 -1.50
N GLY A 45 19.57 7.44 -2.67
CA GLY A 45 20.14 6.98 -3.94
C GLY A 45 19.44 5.78 -4.58
N LYS A 46 18.37 5.26 -3.98
CA LYS A 46 17.52 4.22 -4.59
C LYS A 46 16.34 4.85 -5.33
N PRO A 47 15.88 4.21 -6.43
CA PRO A 47 14.71 4.70 -7.15
C PRO A 47 13.48 4.78 -6.23
N GLY A 48 12.80 5.93 -6.27
CA GLY A 48 11.57 6.17 -5.51
C GLY A 48 11.75 6.98 -4.22
N ALA A 49 12.96 7.01 -3.61
CA ALA A 49 13.21 7.80 -2.40
C ALA A 49 13.01 9.31 -2.65
N ASP A 50 13.50 9.81 -3.79
CA ASP A 50 13.35 11.21 -4.17
C ASP A 50 11.90 11.61 -4.39
N ALA A 51 11.12 10.74 -5.06
CA ALA A 51 9.70 10.96 -5.28
C ALA A 51 8.89 11.04 -3.97
N LEU A 52 9.28 10.27 -2.94
CA LEU A 52 8.66 10.38 -1.62
C LEU A 52 9.09 11.65 -0.89
N ALA A 53 10.37 12.03 -0.99
CA ALA A 53 10.89 13.24 -0.36
C ALA A 53 10.24 14.52 -0.93
N GLU A 54 9.87 14.49 -2.21
CA GLU A 54 9.20 15.60 -2.92
C GLU A 54 7.66 15.61 -2.72
N ALA A 55 7.09 14.54 -2.15
CA ALA A 55 5.65 14.41 -1.96
C ALA A 55 5.17 15.17 -0.70
N ASP A 56 5.05 16.49 -0.82
CA ASP A 56 4.65 17.42 0.25
C ASP A 56 3.22 17.22 0.78
N TRP A 57 2.40 16.49 0.04
CA TRP A 57 1.04 16.09 0.42
C TRP A 57 0.98 14.88 1.37
N LEU A 58 2.10 14.20 1.63
CA LEU A 58 2.17 13.12 2.61
C LEU A 58 2.13 13.68 4.03
N ASN A 59 1.19 13.18 4.83
CA ASN A 59 1.11 13.50 6.25
C ASN A 59 1.96 12.51 7.06
N VAL A 60 3.15 12.94 7.49
CA VAL A 60 4.06 12.09 8.28
C VAL A 60 3.76 12.23 9.76
N VAL A 61 3.31 11.13 10.38
CA VAL A 61 2.83 11.10 11.77
C VAL A 61 3.63 10.07 12.57
N SER A 62 3.96 10.38 13.82
CA SER A 62 4.55 9.42 14.75
C SER A 62 3.44 8.60 15.41
N ALA A 63 3.58 7.27 15.40
CA ALA A 63 2.68 6.41 16.17
C ALA A 63 2.93 6.59 17.67
N ASP A 64 1.86 6.53 18.47
CA ASP A 64 2.00 6.49 19.92
C ASP A 64 2.34 5.06 20.36
N VAL A 65 3.62 4.82 20.66
CA VAL A 65 4.12 3.52 21.12
C VAL A 65 3.82 3.21 22.60
N SER A 66 3.13 4.11 23.32
CA SER A 66 2.70 3.85 24.69
C SER A 66 1.59 2.79 24.76
N LEU A 67 0.99 2.46 23.62
CA LEU A 67 0.01 1.39 23.51
C LEU A 67 0.67 0.03 23.76
N THR A 68 0.02 -0.77 24.60
CA THR A 68 0.49 -2.13 24.92
C THR A 68 0.66 -2.96 23.64
N ILE A 69 1.85 -3.49 23.42
CA ILE A 69 2.10 -4.43 22.32
C ILE A 69 1.38 -5.73 22.66
N GLU A 70 0.35 -6.04 21.90
CA GLU A 70 -0.39 -7.30 22.04
C GLU A 70 0.40 -8.46 21.40
N PRO A 71 0.23 -9.70 21.88
CA PRO A 71 0.86 -10.88 21.27
C PRO A 71 0.60 -11.01 19.76
N LEU A 72 -0.52 -10.48 19.28
CA LEU A 72 -0.88 -10.46 17.87
C LEU A 72 0.12 -9.68 17.00
N LEU A 73 0.80 -8.68 17.57
CA LEU A 73 1.74 -7.80 16.89
C LEU A 73 3.17 -8.36 16.86
N LEU A 74 3.41 -9.50 17.52
CA LEU A 74 4.73 -10.13 17.53
C LEU A 74 5.10 -10.68 16.15
N GLY A 75 6.33 -10.42 15.74
CA GLY A 75 6.87 -10.87 14.45
C GLY A 75 6.71 -9.86 13.30
N LEU A 76 6.10 -8.70 13.58
CA LEU A 76 6.11 -7.55 12.67
C LEU A 76 7.43 -6.80 12.79
N ASP A 77 7.88 -6.19 11.69
CA ASP A 77 8.97 -5.23 11.76
C ASP A 77 8.49 -3.88 12.36
N ALA A 78 9.42 -2.97 12.61
CA ALA A 78 9.10 -1.70 13.24
C ALA A 78 8.16 -0.83 12.40
N GLY A 79 8.33 -0.82 11.08
CA GLY A 79 7.48 -0.07 10.16
C GLY A 79 6.06 -0.64 10.11
N GLU A 80 5.93 -1.97 9.98
CA GLU A 80 4.64 -2.68 10.00
C GLU A 80 3.90 -2.45 11.31
N LEU A 81 4.63 -2.51 12.44
CA LEU A 81 4.07 -2.26 13.76
C LEU A 81 3.51 -0.84 13.87
N ASP A 82 4.29 0.16 13.47
CA ASP A 82 3.88 1.57 13.52
C ASP A 82 2.66 1.83 12.62
N VAL A 83 2.59 1.21 11.44
CA VAL A 83 1.42 1.29 10.56
C VAL A 83 0.16 0.78 11.27
N LEU A 84 0.23 -0.38 11.90
CA LEU A 84 -0.94 -0.98 12.54
C LEU A 84 -1.35 -0.27 13.83
N LEU A 85 -0.38 0.19 14.63
CA LEU A 85 -0.64 1.00 15.83
C LEU A 85 -1.30 2.35 15.43
N LEU A 86 -0.75 3.02 14.43
CA LEU A 86 -1.30 4.28 13.95
C LEU A 86 -2.70 4.07 13.34
N ALA A 87 -2.90 3.02 12.56
CA ALA A 87 -4.21 2.70 11.99
C ALA A 87 -5.26 2.43 13.09
N ARG A 88 -4.88 1.79 14.19
CA ARG A 88 -5.78 1.59 15.34
C ARG A 88 -6.14 2.89 16.05
N GLN A 89 -5.22 3.87 16.06
CA GLN A 89 -5.45 5.19 16.69
C GLN A 89 -6.38 6.08 15.88
N ILE A 90 -6.22 6.08 14.55
CA ILE A 90 -6.89 7.04 13.67
C ILE A 90 -8.07 6.47 12.89
N GLU A 91 -8.27 5.15 12.95
CA GLU A 91 -9.35 4.43 12.26
C GLU A 91 -9.50 4.87 10.78
N PRO A 92 -8.49 4.63 9.93
CA PRO A 92 -8.52 5.08 8.53
C PRO A 92 -9.53 4.27 7.71
N ASP A 93 -9.95 4.82 6.59
CA ASP A 93 -10.78 4.08 5.62
C ASP A 93 -10.01 2.91 5.00
N TRP A 94 -8.68 3.03 4.87
CA TRP A 94 -7.83 1.99 4.31
C TRP A 94 -6.44 1.95 4.94
N VAL A 95 -5.94 0.73 5.16
CA VAL A 95 -4.53 0.46 5.46
C VAL A 95 -3.90 -0.19 4.22
N ILE A 96 -2.86 0.44 3.69
CA ILE A 96 -2.22 0.00 2.44
C ILE A 96 -0.96 -0.78 2.80
N ILE A 97 -1.02 -2.10 2.69
CA ILE A 97 0.04 -3.04 3.11
C ILE A 97 0.13 -4.19 2.09
N ASP A 98 1.33 -4.56 1.68
CA ASP A 98 1.57 -5.71 0.80
C ASP A 98 2.00 -6.96 1.57
N GLU A 99 2.71 -6.82 2.67
CA GLU A 99 3.32 -7.90 3.46
C GLU A 99 2.25 -8.83 4.05
N ARG A 100 2.44 -10.12 3.81
CA ARG A 100 1.44 -11.15 4.15
C ARG A 100 1.12 -11.20 5.64
N LEU A 101 2.15 -11.09 6.51
CA LEU A 101 1.96 -11.17 7.95
C LEU A 101 1.19 -9.93 8.43
N ALA A 102 1.65 -8.73 8.09
CA ALA A 102 1.01 -7.49 8.48
C ALA A 102 -0.46 -7.40 8.00
N ARG A 103 -0.75 -7.87 6.77
CA ARG A 103 -2.13 -7.97 6.28
C ARG A 103 -3.00 -8.90 7.13
N ARG A 104 -2.48 -10.07 7.53
CA ARG A 104 -3.23 -11.01 8.40
C ARG A 104 -3.53 -10.41 9.76
N VAL A 105 -2.54 -9.71 10.35
CA VAL A 105 -2.71 -9.02 11.62
C VAL A 105 -3.72 -7.88 11.49
N ALA A 106 -3.62 -7.05 10.45
CA ALA A 106 -4.57 -6.00 10.17
C ALA A 106 -6.02 -6.53 10.04
N PHE A 107 -6.21 -7.65 9.33
CA PHE A 107 -7.51 -8.33 9.25
C PHE A 107 -8.02 -8.79 10.62
N ALA A 108 -7.16 -9.39 11.44
CA ALA A 108 -7.52 -9.82 12.79
C ALA A 108 -7.88 -8.64 13.71
N MET A 109 -7.34 -7.45 13.43
CA MET A 109 -7.68 -6.18 14.10
C MET A 109 -8.95 -5.53 13.55
N GLY A 110 -9.59 -6.10 12.52
CA GLY A 110 -10.76 -5.53 11.86
C GLY A 110 -10.48 -4.32 10.96
N LEU A 111 -9.21 -4.11 10.59
CA LEU A 111 -8.81 -2.97 9.74
C LEU A 111 -9.08 -3.28 8.26
N PRO A 112 -9.60 -2.31 7.48
CA PRO A 112 -9.77 -2.44 6.04
C PRO A 112 -8.41 -2.37 5.32
N VAL A 113 -8.07 -3.42 4.55
CA VAL A 113 -6.73 -3.56 3.95
C VAL A 113 -6.77 -3.60 2.43
N LYS A 114 -5.89 -2.82 1.79
CA LYS A 114 -5.56 -2.93 0.37
C LYS A 114 -4.04 -3.18 0.21
N GLY A 115 -3.65 -3.75 -0.93
CA GLY A 115 -2.25 -3.79 -1.36
C GLY A 115 -2.03 -2.92 -2.59
N THR A 116 -0.80 -2.86 -3.08
CA THR A 116 -0.43 -2.11 -4.29
C THR A 116 -1.32 -2.47 -5.48
N LEU A 117 -1.57 -3.76 -5.74
CA LEU A 117 -2.49 -4.16 -6.83
C LEU A 117 -3.92 -3.67 -6.60
N GLY A 118 -4.38 -3.62 -5.35
CA GLY A 118 -5.69 -3.07 -5.02
C GLY A 118 -5.80 -1.57 -5.30
N ILE A 119 -4.71 -0.82 -5.12
CA ILE A 119 -4.63 0.60 -5.49
C ILE A 119 -4.66 0.77 -7.01
N LEU A 120 -3.85 0.01 -7.76
CA LEU A 120 -3.84 0.06 -9.22
C LEU A 120 -5.20 -0.32 -9.82
N LEU A 121 -5.86 -1.35 -9.27
CA LEU A 121 -7.20 -1.74 -9.68
C LEU A 121 -8.22 -0.63 -9.41
N ALA A 122 -8.24 -0.10 -8.21
CA ALA A 122 -9.17 0.98 -7.84
C ALA A 122 -8.93 2.23 -8.69
N ALA A 123 -7.68 2.58 -9.00
CA ALA A 123 -7.34 3.68 -9.91
C ALA A 123 -7.84 3.43 -11.34
N ALA A 124 -7.73 2.20 -11.84
CA ALA A 124 -8.26 1.84 -13.16
C ALA A 124 -9.79 1.90 -13.20
N LEU A 125 -10.47 1.38 -12.18
CA LEU A 125 -11.93 1.44 -12.07
C LEU A 125 -12.45 2.87 -11.92
N ALA A 126 -11.67 3.76 -11.29
CA ALA A 126 -11.98 5.18 -11.18
C ALA A 126 -11.61 6.00 -12.44
N GLY A 127 -11.04 5.39 -13.47
CA GLY A 127 -10.61 6.07 -14.70
C GLY A 127 -9.34 6.91 -14.58
N LEU A 128 -8.59 6.77 -13.47
CA LEU A 128 -7.29 7.42 -13.27
C LEU A 128 -6.16 6.71 -14.03
N LEU A 129 -6.35 5.44 -14.36
CA LEU A 129 -5.51 4.63 -15.23
C LEU A 129 -6.38 3.95 -16.27
N SER A 130 -5.85 3.75 -17.47
CA SER A 130 -6.45 2.80 -18.39
C SER A 130 -6.19 1.37 -17.91
N ARG A 131 -7.02 0.43 -18.36
CA ARG A 131 -6.84 -1.01 -18.10
C ARG A 131 -5.44 -1.48 -18.54
N GLN A 132 -4.98 -1.04 -19.71
CA GLN A 132 -3.69 -1.42 -20.25
C GLN A 132 -2.54 -0.89 -19.38
N GLU A 133 -2.59 0.37 -18.96
CA GLU A 133 -1.59 0.93 -18.05
C GLU A 133 -1.52 0.16 -16.74
N ALA A 134 -2.65 -0.22 -16.15
CA ALA A 134 -2.66 -1.00 -14.91
C ALA A 134 -2.04 -2.40 -15.10
N LEU A 135 -2.28 -3.06 -16.24
CA LEU A 135 -1.64 -4.34 -16.58
C LEU A 135 -0.13 -4.18 -16.79
N ASP A 136 0.28 -3.15 -17.51
CA ASP A 136 1.69 -2.84 -17.77
C ASP A 136 2.43 -2.52 -16.45
N ASP A 137 1.79 -1.78 -15.56
CA ASP A 137 2.34 -1.45 -14.26
C ASP A 137 2.54 -2.70 -13.39
N MET A 138 1.61 -3.65 -13.38
CA MET A 138 1.80 -4.95 -12.73
C MET A 138 3.02 -5.70 -13.33
N GLN A 139 3.16 -5.73 -14.66
CA GLN A 139 4.30 -6.38 -15.31
C GLN A 139 5.63 -5.70 -14.98
N ARG A 140 5.64 -4.36 -14.89
CA ARG A 140 6.80 -3.56 -14.48
C ARG A 140 7.24 -3.87 -13.06
N LEU A 141 6.30 -4.06 -12.12
CA LEU A 141 6.61 -4.49 -10.75
C LEU A 141 7.27 -5.87 -10.74
N LEU A 142 6.72 -6.83 -11.48
CA LEU A 142 7.29 -8.18 -11.61
C LEU A 142 8.71 -8.14 -12.20
N ALA A 143 8.92 -7.35 -13.25
CA ALA A 143 10.22 -7.18 -13.89
C ALA A 143 11.27 -6.54 -12.96
N ARG A 144 10.84 -5.77 -11.96
CA ARG A 144 11.68 -5.17 -10.93
C ARG A 144 11.91 -6.07 -9.71
N GLY A 145 11.42 -7.32 -9.77
CA GLY A 145 11.60 -8.31 -8.70
C GLY A 145 10.59 -8.22 -7.57
N ILE A 146 9.55 -7.40 -7.69
CA ILE A 146 8.45 -7.38 -6.72
C ILE A 146 7.68 -8.70 -6.85
N ARG A 147 7.59 -9.43 -5.73
CA ARG A 147 6.94 -10.74 -5.72
C ARG A 147 5.43 -10.60 -5.61
N ILE A 148 4.73 -10.97 -6.68
CA ILE A 148 3.26 -11.03 -6.71
C ILE A 148 2.88 -12.48 -7.01
N ALA A 149 2.20 -13.13 -6.05
CA ALA A 149 1.81 -14.52 -6.24
C ALA A 149 0.89 -14.69 -7.46
N PRO A 150 1.01 -15.80 -8.24
CA PRO A 150 0.25 -16.02 -9.48
C PRO A 150 -1.27 -15.85 -9.32
N ARG A 151 -1.82 -16.28 -8.17
CA ARG A 151 -3.25 -16.10 -7.87
C ARG A 151 -3.69 -14.64 -7.85
N TRP A 152 -2.83 -13.71 -7.35
CA TRP A 152 -3.12 -12.29 -7.31
C TRP A 152 -2.96 -11.62 -8.67
N GLN A 153 -2.02 -12.10 -9.50
CA GLN A 153 -1.89 -11.66 -10.89
C GLN A 153 -3.15 -12.04 -11.68
N GLN A 154 -3.63 -13.28 -11.50
CA GLN A 154 -4.84 -13.74 -12.16
C GLN A 154 -6.09 -12.98 -11.68
N TRP A 155 -6.25 -12.83 -10.37
CA TRP A 155 -7.31 -12.02 -9.78
C TRP A 155 -7.33 -10.60 -10.38
N PHE A 156 -6.19 -9.94 -10.41
CA PHE A 156 -6.07 -8.58 -10.95
C PHE A 156 -6.51 -8.47 -12.42
N LYS A 157 -6.12 -9.45 -13.25
CA LYS A 157 -6.53 -9.51 -14.66
C LYS A 157 -8.03 -9.70 -14.81
N VAL A 158 -8.63 -10.57 -14.01
CA VAL A 158 -10.07 -10.84 -14.02
C VAL A 158 -10.85 -9.60 -13.61
N GLU A 159 -10.49 -8.97 -12.49
CA GLU A 159 -11.17 -7.77 -12.00
C GLU A 159 -11.06 -6.60 -12.99
N LEU A 160 -9.90 -6.39 -13.60
CA LEU A 160 -9.75 -5.42 -14.69
C LEU A 160 -10.59 -5.79 -15.92
N GLY A 161 -10.81 -7.08 -16.16
CA GLY A 161 -11.60 -7.59 -17.29
C GLY A 161 -13.09 -7.33 -17.20
N GLY A 162 -13.59 -7.05 -16.03
CA GLY A 162 -15.05 -6.97 -15.80
C GLY A 162 -15.76 -8.32 -15.93
N GLU A 163 -15.01 -9.43 -16.00
CA GLU A 163 -15.57 -10.79 -15.86
C GLU A 163 -15.70 -11.09 -14.38
N SER A 164 -16.81 -10.67 -13.79
CA SER A 164 -17.19 -11.08 -12.44
C SER A 164 -17.25 -12.60 -12.36
N ALA A 165 -16.89 -13.16 -11.19
CA ALA A 165 -16.99 -14.60 -10.90
C ALA A 165 -18.41 -15.17 -11.02
N GLU A 166 -19.41 -14.32 -11.32
CA GLU A 166 -20.81 -14.68 -11.52
C GLU A 166 -21.12 -15.32 -12.88
N ASP A 167 -20.26 -15.15 -13.88
CA ASP A 167 -20.46 -15.74 -15.22
C ASP A 167 -19.89 -17.17 -15.38
N ARG A 168 -19.46 -17.79 -14.30
CA ARG A 168 -18.95 -19.18 -14.27
C ARG A 168 -19.89 -20.14 -13.51
N ALA A 169 -21.18 -19.97 -13.67
CA ALA A 169 -22.17 -20.95 -13.23
C ALA A 169 -22.55 -21.87 -14.38
#